data_14eb261bd9f0e9292e4a8903b4f0c473
#
_entry.id   14eb261bd9f0e9292e4a8903b4f0c473
#
_cell.length_a   1.000
_cell.length_b   1.000
_cell.length_c   1.000
_cell.angle_alpha   90.00
_cell.angle_beta   90.00
_cell.angle_gamma   90.00
#
_symmetry.space_group_name_H-M   'P 1'
#
loop_
_entity.id
_entity.type
_entity.pdbx_description
1 polymer ?
#
loop_
_entity_poly.entity_id
_entity_poly.type
_entity_poly.pdbx_seq_one_letter_code
_entity_poly.pdbx_strand_id
1 'polypeptide(L)'
;MNISLLPTGEIPIRKEKFMNKTIKELAVELTIEITAVCDTIKGRAVFVNQLLRSCSSIGANSYEAKYAQSTADFINKLEIALKECYETDYWLEILFKVGSMDESTYKTLSNKCGAIRRKLIASITTAKENLS
;
A
#
# COMPACT_ATOMS: atom_id res chain seq x y z
N MET A 1 6.76 -12.51 21.61
CA MET A 1 5.51 -12.77 22.32
C MET A 1 4.47 -13.35 21.39
N ASN A 2 3.84 -14.40 21.80
CA ASN A 2 2.78 -14.99 21.01
C ASN A 2 1.53 -14.11 21.09
N ILE A 3 0.93 -13.83 19.94
CA ILE A 3 -0.28 -13.01 19.85
C ILE A 3 -1.40 -13.57 20.74
N SER A 4 -1.53 -14.89 20.79
CA SER A 4 -2.57 -15.57 21.59
C SER A 4 -2.39 -15.35 23.09
N LEU A 5 -1.23 -14.94 23.54
CA LEU A 5 -0.95 -14.67 24.95
C LEU A 5 -1.21 -13.23 25.34
N LEU A 6 -1.58 -12.38 24.39
CA LEU A 6 -1.93 -11.00 24.69
C LEU A 6 -3.27 -10.96 25.41
N PRO A 7 -3.41 -10.07 26.40
CA PRO A 7 -4.70 -9.88 27.06
C PRO A 7 -5.79 -9.55 26.05
N THR A 8 -7.01 -9.93 26.38
CA THR A 8 -8.17 -9.62 25.55
C THR A 8 -8.26 -8.11 25.30
N GLY A 9 -8.36 -7.71 24.05
CA GLY A 9 -8.46 -6.31 23.66
C GLY A 9 -7.16 -5.66 23.23
N GLU A 10 -6.03 -6.34 23.43
CA GLU A 10 -4.77 -5.83 22.92
C GLU A 10 -4.63 -6.09 21.42
N ILE A 11 -4.01 -5.13 20.73
CA ILE A 11 -3.77 -5.24 19.29
C ILE A 11 -2.57 -6.15 19.06
N PRO A 12 -2.68 -7.14 18.14
CA PRO A 12 -1.52 -7.98 17.79
C PRO A 12 -0.34 -7.11 17.33
N ILE A 13 0.87 -7.50 17.70
CA ILE A 13 2.10 -6.78 17.38
C ILE A 13 2.17 -6.37 15.90
N ARG A 14 1.77 -7.27 15.00
CA ARG A 14 1.81 -6.98 13.56
C ARG A 14 0.87 -5.84 13.18
N LYS A 15 -0.33 -5.78 13.77
CA LYS A 15 -1.28 -4.69 13.53
C LYS A 15 -0.78 -3.38 14.12
N GLU A 16 -0.20 -3.42 15.31
CA GLU A 16 0.39 -2.24 15.93
C GLU A 16 1.47 -1.65 15.05
N LYS A 17 2.32 -2.50 14.47
CA LYS A 17 3.40 -2.07 13.60
C LYS A 17 2.87 -1.27 12.41
N PHE A 18 1.77 -1.71 11.79
CA PHE A 18 1.15 -0.99 10.67
C PHE A 18 0.39 0.25 11.14
N MET A 19 -0.30 0.17 12.27
CA MET A 19 -1.11 1.28 12.78
C MET A 19 -0.27 2.49 13.17
N ASN A 20 0.95 2.27 13.66
CA ASN A 20 1.83 3.34 14.12
C ASN A 20 2.61 4.02 12.99
N LYS A 21 2.53 3.50 11.77
CA LYS A 21 3.25 4.08 10.63
C LYS A 21 2.32 4.95 9.80
N THR A 22 2.90 6.03 9.27
CA THR A 22 2.16 6.91 8.35
C THR A 22 2.00 6.22 7.00
N ILE A 23 1.07 6.72 6.20
CA ILE A 23 0.88 6.25 4.82
C ILE A 23 2.19 6.38 4.05
N LYS A 24 2.89 7.51 4.21
CA LYS A 24 4.18 7.75 3.54
C LYS A 24 5.20 6.68 3.93
N GLU A 25 5.35 6.41 5.23
CA GLU A 25 6.32 5.41 5.70
C GLU A 25 6.00 4.03 5.14
N LEU A 26 4.73 3.64 5.17
CA LEU A 26 4.31 2.35 4.62
C LEU A 26 4.53 2.27 3.11
N ALA A 27 4.24 3.36 2.40
CA ALA A 27 4.41 3.40 0.94
C ALA A 27 5.88 3.33 0.54
N VAL A 28 6.76 4.00 1.29
CA VAL A 28 8.22 3.92 1.05
C VAL A 28 8.69 2.48 1.27
N GLU A 29 8.30 1.86 2.37
CA GLU A 29 8.68 0.48 2.66
C GLU A 29 8.19 -0.49 1.59
N LEU A 30 6.94 -0.35 1.18
CA LEU A 30 6.37 -1.21 0.14
C LEU A 30 7.13 -1.04 -1.18
N THR A 31 7.44 0.19 -1.56
CA THR A 31 8.17 0.47 -2.80
C THR A 31 9.56 -0.16 -2.78
N ILE A 32 10.27 -0.05 -1.64
CA ILE A 32 11.60 -0.66 -1.49
C ILE A 32 11.50 -2.18 -1.61
N GLU A 33 10.53 -2.80 -0.93
CA GLU A 33 10.38 -4.25 -0.96
C GLU A 33 9.98 -4.76 -2.35
N ILE A 34 9.05 -4.07 -3.01
CA ILE A 34 8.64 -4.43 -4.37
C ILE A 34 9.81 -4.29 -5.33
N THR A 35 10.61 -3.23 -5.19
CA THR A 35 11.79 -3.03 -6.03
C THR A 35 12.77 -4.19 -5.88
N ALA A 36 13.04 -4.60 -4.65
CA ALA A 36 13.93 -5.74 -4.38
C ALA A 36 13.41 -7.03 -5.00
N VAL A 37 12.11 -7.28 -4.90
CA VAL A 37 11.50 -8.47 -5.49
C VAL A 37 11.57 -8.41 -7.01
N CYS A 38 11.28 -7.24 -7.60
CA CYS A 38 11.34 -7.05 -9.06
C CYS A 38 12.74 -7.31 -9.61
N ASP A 39 13.77 -6.97 -8.84
CA ASP A 39 15.16 -7.23 -9.25
C ASP A 39 15.46 -8.72 -9.41
N THR A 40 14.66 -9.59 -8.80
CA THR A 40 14.84 -11.05 -8.92
C THR A 40 14.04 -11.65 -10.06
N ILE A 41 13.14 -10.89 -10.66
CA ILE A 41 12.24 -11.41 -11.71
C ILE A 41 12.89 -11.21 -13.07
N LYS A 42 13.01 -12.31 -13.81
CA LYS A 42 13.53 -12.31 -15.17
C LYS A 42 12.38 -12.44 -16.18
N GLY A 43 12.43 -11.66 -17.23
CA GLY A 43 11.32 -11.58 -18.18
C GLY A 43 10.18 -10.78 -17.56
N ARG A 44 9.01 -10.80 -18.16
CA ARG A 44 7.83 -10.11 -17.61
C ARG A 44 8.00 -8.60 -17.49
N ALA A 45 8.83 -7.98 -18.32
CA ALA A 45 9.14 -6.55 -18.22
C ALA A 45 7.88 -5.68 -18.18
N VAL A 46 6.87 -6.01 -18.95
CA VAL A 46 5.62 -5.24 -18.99
C VAL A 46 4.93 -5.23 -17.62
N PHE A 47 4.83 -6.41 -17.00
CA PHE A 47 4.16 -6.53 -15.68
C PHE A 47 4.98 -5.90 -14.56
N VAL A 48 6.29 -6.11 -14.59
CA VAL A 48 7.21 -5.54 -13.61
C VAL A 48 7.17 -4.01 -13.67
N ASN A 49 7.21 -3.44 -14.87
CA ASN A 49 7.17 -1.99 -15.03
C ASN A 49 5.85 -1.40 -14.55
N GLN A 50 4.73 -2.07 -14.80
CA GLN A 50 3.43 -1.61 -14.30
C GLN A 50 3.34 -1.71 -12.78
N LEU A 51 3.89 -2.75 -12.20
CA LEU A 51 3.93 -2.88 -10.74
C LEU A 51 4.75 -1.75 -10.12
N LEU A 52 5.94 -1.49 -10.64
CA LEU A 52 6.80 -0.42 -10.13
C LEU A 52 6.14 0.95 -10.29
N ARG A 53 5.51 1.20 -11.44
CA ARG A 53 4.81 2.45 -11.68
C ARG A 53 3.68 2.66 -10.68
N SER A 54 2.81 1.66 -10.53
CA SER A 54 1.64 1.81 -9.66
C SER A 54 2.05 1.94 -8.18
N CYS A 55 2.98 1.12 -7.71
CA CYS A 55 3.36 1.18 -6.31
C CYS A 55 4.09 2.48 -5.97
N SER A 56 4.96 2.99 -6.85
CA SER A 56 5.63 4.27 -6.60
C SER A 56 4.63 5.42 -6.62
N SER A 57 3.59 5.31 -7.41
CA SER A 57 2.54 6.34 -7.51
C SER A 57 1.70 6.45 -6.24
N ILE A 58 1.55 5.36 -5.49
CA ILE A 58 0.85 5.39 -4.19
C ILE A 58 1.50 6.42 -3.27
N GLY A 59 2.80 6.28 -3.06
CA GLY A 59 3.56 7.17 -2.17
C GLY A 59 3.64 8.58 -2.71
N ALA A 60 3.89 8.73 -4.00
CA ALA A 60 4.01 10.05 -4.62
C ALA A 60 2.73 10.88 -4.43
N ASN A 61 1.57 10.30 -4.73
CA ASN A 61 0.30 11.01 -4.57
C ASN A 61 -0.05 11.26 -3.10
N SER A 62 0.25 10.31 -2.22
CA SER A 62 0.02 10.48 -0.79
C SER A 62 0.89 11.60 -0.22
N TYR A 63 2.13 11.71 -0.68
CA TYR A 63 3.03 12.77 -0.24
C TYR A 63 2.56 14.13 -0.76
N GLU A 64 2.17 14.21 -2.04
CA GLU A 64 1.66 15.45 -2.63
C GLU A 64 0.39 15.94 -1.96
N ALA A 65 -0.42 15.03 -1.40
CA ALA A 65 -1.64 15.40 -0.69
C ALA A 65 -1.35 16.36 0.47
N LYS A 66 -0.19 16.25 1.12
CA LYS A 66 0.20 17.15 2.21
C LYS A 66 0.29 18.61 1.76
N TYR A 67 0.55 18.83 0.48
CA TYR A 67 0.74 20.15 -0.09
C TYR A 67 -0.44 20.58 -0.96
N ALA A 68 -1.58 19.91 -0.78
CA ALA A 68 -2.79 20.22 -1.53
C ALA A 68 -3.27 21.64 -1.22
N GLN A 69 -3.83 22.29 -2.23
CA GLN A 69 -4.27 23.67 -2.14
C GLN A 69 -5.67 23.83 -1.54
N SER A 70 -6.39 22.73 -1.40
CA SER A 70 -7.75 22.69 -0.85
C SER A 70 -8.06 21.30 -0.31
N THR A 71 -9.14 21.19 0.47
CA THR A 71 -9.61 19.89 0.93
C THR A 71 -10.02 19.00 -0.25
N ALA A 72 -10.63 19.59 -1.26
CA ALA A 72 -11.03 18.84 -2.46
C ALA A 72 -9.79 18.29 -3.19
N ASP A 73 -8.73 19.06 -3.30
CA ASP A 73 -7.48 18.61 -3.91
C ASP A 73 -6.82 17.53 -3.07
N PHE A 74 -6.83 17.69 -1.76
CA PHE A 74 -6.34 16.68 -0.82
C PHE A 74 -7.04 15.34 -1.04
N ILE A 75 -8.36 15.35 -1.07
CA ILE A 75 -9.17 14.16 -1.30
C ILE A 75 -8.85 13.55 -2.66
N ASN A 76 -8.75 14.39 -3.70
CA ASN A 76 -8.44 13.92 -5.04
C ASN A 76 -7.09 13.18 -5.09
N LYS A 77 -6.06 13.73 -4.45
CA LYS A 77 -4.74 13.09 -4.40
C LYS A 77 -4.79 11.75 -3.69
N LEU A 78 -5.51 11.66 -2.58
CA LEU A 78 -5.65 10.40 -1.86
C LEU A 78 -6.46 9.38 -2.65
N GLU A 79 -7.48 9.83 -3.40
CA GLU A 79 -8.26 8.92 -4.25
C GLU A 79 -7.43 8.36 -5.40
N ILE A 80 -6.52 9.15 -5.97
CA ILE A 80 -5.58 8.66 -6.97
C ILE A 80 -4.66 7.60 -6.34
N ALA A 81 -4.12 7.88 -5.14
CA ALA A 81 -3.29 6.92 -4.44
C ALA A 81 -4.05 5.61 -4.17
N LEU A 82 -5.32 5.70 -3.81
CA LEU A 82 -6.16 4.53 -3.56
C LEU A 82 -6.34 3.68 -4.83
N LYS A 83 -6.59 4.32 -5.95
CA LYS A 83 -6.70 3.61 -7.23
C LYS A 83 -5.39 2.90 -7.57
N GLU A 84 -4.26 3.53 -7.29
CA GLU A 84 -2.96 2.93 -7.52
C GLU A 84 -2.71 1.73 -6.60
N CYS A 85 -3.28 1.72 -5.39
CA CYS A 85 -3.25 0.55 -4.51
C CYS A 85 -3.96 -0.64 -5.16
N TYR A 86 -5.13 -0.41 -5.73
CA TYR A 86 -5.87 -1.48 -6.41
C TYR A 86 -5.10 -1.99 -7.63
N GLU A 87 -4.48 -1.10 -8.37
CA GLU A 87 -3.68 -1.50 -9.52
C GLU A 87 -2.44 -2.29 -9.09
N THR A 88 -1.80 -1.88 -7.99
CA THR A 88 -0.65 -2.60 -7.43
C THR A 88 -1.05 -4.02 -7.04
N ASP A 89 -2.19 -4.19 -6.38
CA ASP A 89 -2.70 -5.52 -6.04
C ASP A 89 -2.91 -6.38 -7.29
N TYR A 90 -3.41 -5.77 -8.36
CA TYR A 90 -3.63 -6.48 -9.61
C TYR A 90 -2.32 -7.02 -10.20
N TRP A 91 -1.28 -6.18 -10.27
CA TRP A 91 -0.01 -6.62 -10.84
C TRP A 91 0.72 -7.63 -9.95
N LEU A 92 0.57 -7.52 -8.64
CA LEU A 92 1.09 -8.53 -7.71
C LEU A 92 0.43 -9.89 -7.98
N GLU A 93 -0.88 -9.90 -8.16
CA GLU A 93 -1.61 -11.13 -8.46
C GLU A 93 -1.16 -11.73 -9.80
N ILE A 94 -0.99 -10.91 -10.83
CA ILE A 94 -0.53 -11.37 -12.15
C ILE A 94 0.85 -12.03 -12.04
N LEU A 95 1.80 -11.37 -11.38
CA LEU A 95 3.15 -11.90 -11.23
C LEU A 95 3.17 -13.20 -10.43
N PHE A 96 2.33 -13.30 -9.41
CA PHE A 96 2.18 -14.53 -8.66
C PHE A 96 1.61 -15.65 -9.54
N LYS A 97 0.54 -15.38 -10.26
CA LYS A 97 -0.15 -16.41 -11.07
C LYS A 97 0.64 -16.87 -12.27
N VAL A 98 1.51 -16.03 -12.82
CA VAL A 98 2.40 -16.47 -13.90
C VAL A 98 3.67 -17.14 -13.38
N GLY A 99 3.78 -17.34 -12.06
CA GLY A 99 4.89 -18.06 -11.46
C GLY A 99 6.16 -17.24 -11.22
N SER A 100 6.11 -15.93 -11.37
CA SER A 100 7.28 -15.06 -11.19
C SER A 100 7.51 -14.67 -9.73
N MET A 101 6.57 -14.97 -8.86
CA MET A 101 6.62 -14.62 -7.44
C MET A 101 6.03 -15.78 -6.64
N ASP A 102 6.67 -16.15 -5.53
CA ASP A 102 6.13 -17.21 -4.69
C ASP A 102 4.97 -16.71 -3.84
N GLU A 103 4.21 -17.66 -3.27
CA GLU A 103 3.01 -17.32 -2.50
C GLU A 103 3.32 -16.50 -1.26
N SER A 104 4.41 -16.82 -0.57
CA SER A 104 4.82 -16.11 0.64
C SER A 104 5.10 -14.64 0.35
N THR A 105 5.87 -14.38 -0.69
CA THR A 105 6.19 -13.02 -1.14
C THR A 105 4.93 -12.28 -1.56
N TYR A 106 4.08 -12.93 -2.35
CA TYR A 106 2.82 -12.34 -2.80
C TYR A 106 1.95 -11.93 -1.61
N LYS A 107 1.74 -12.83 -0.66
CA LYS A 107 0.90 -12.53 0.51
C LYS A 107 1.48 -11.40 1.35
N THR A 108 2.79 -11.40 1.56
CA THR A 108 3.45 -10.34 2.33
C THR A 108 3.23 -8.97 1.69
N LEU A 109 3.49 -8.86 0.39
CA LEU A 109 3.35 -7.59 -0.32
C LEU A 109 1.88 -7.16 -0.44
N SER A 110 1.00 -8.10 -0.72
CA SER A 110 -0.43 -7.82 -0.80
C SER A 110 -1.00 -7.33 0.53
N ASN A 111 -0.56 -7.93 1.64
CA ASN A 111 -0.98 -7.50 2.98
C ASN A 111 -0.50 -6.08 3.29
N LYS A 112 0.71 -5.74 2.90
CA LYS A 112 1.26 -4.40 3.10
C LYS A 112 0.50 -3.36 2.26
N CYS A 113 0.21 -3.70 1.02
CA CYS A 113 -0.60 -2.85 0.16
C CYS A 113 -2.00 -2.65 0.76
N GLY A 114 -2.59 -3.71 1.30
CA GLY A 114 -3.89 -3.65 1.97
C GLY A 114 -3.89 -2.74 3.20
N ALA A 115 -2.80 -2.72 3.96
CA ALA A 115 -2.68 -1.83 5.11
C ALA A 115 -2.71 -0.36 4.67
N ILE A 116 -2.00 -0.04 3.57
CA ILE A 116 -2.02 1.31 3.01
C ILE A 116 -3.41 1.67 2.52
N ARG A 117 -4.05 0.77 1.81
CA ARG A 117 -5.41 0.95 1.28
C ARG A 117 -6.40 1.31 2.38
N ARG A 118 -6.35 0.59 3.50
CA ARG A 118 -7.26 0.84 4.64
C ARG A 118 -7.02 2.22 5.24
N LYS A 119 -5.77 2.64 5.36
CA LYS A 119 -5.45 3.99 5.88
C LYS A 119 -5.89 5.09 4.91
N LEU A 120 -5.73 4.87 3.62
CA LEU A 120 -6.21 5.82 2.61
C LEU A 120 -7.72 5.97 2.67
N ILE A 121 -8.45 4.86 2.74
CA ILE A 121 -9.91 4.88 2.84
C ILE A 121 -10.34 5.66 4.09
N ALA A 122 -9.72 5.40 5.23
CA ALA A 122 -10.04 6.10 6.48
C ALA A 122 -9.78 7.60 6.36
N SER A 123 -8.65 8.00 5.77
CA SER A 123 -8.32 9.42 5.60
C SER A 123 -9.27 10.11 4.64
N ILE A 124 -9.63 9.45 3.55
CA ILE A 124 -10.59 10.00 2.57
C ILE A 124 -11.95 10.18 3.22
N THR A 125 -12.42 9.18 3.97
CA THR A 125 -13.71 9.23 4.66
C THR A 125 -13.76 10.41 5.63
N THR A 126 -12.72 10.55 6.47
CA THR A 126 -12.63 11.66 7.42
C THR A 126 -12.64 13.01 6.71
N ALA A 127 -11.86 13.14 5.64
CA ALA A 127 -11.79 14.40 4.90
C ALA A 127 -13.12 14.76 4.26
N LYS A 128 -13.85 13.79 3.73
CA LYS A 128 -15.19 14.01 3.15
C LYS A 128 -16.21 14.42 4.19
N GLU A 129 -16.14 13.83 5.38
CA GLU A 129 -17.03 14.20 6.48
C GLU A 129 -16.79 15.66 6.90
N ASN A 130 -15.55 16.11 6.89
CA ASN A 130 -15.20 17.48 7.26
C ASN A 130 -15.63 18.50 6.21
N LEU A 131 -15.94 18.06 4.98
CA LEU A 131 -16.44 18.96 3.92
C LEU A 131 -17.92 19.25 4.05
N SER A 132 -18.69 18.34 4.66
CA SER A 132 -20.16 18.45 4.73
C SER A 132 -20.69 19.15 6.00
#